data_ac9abcb470e181ce9eb38c944523c3f5
#
_entry.id   ac9abcb470e181ce9eb38c944523c3f5
#
_cell.length_a   1.000
_cell.length_b   1.000
_cell.length_c   1.000
_cell.angle_alpha   90.00
_cell.angle_beta   90.00
_cell.angle_gamma   90.00
#
_symmetry.space_group_name_H-M   'P 1'
#
loop_
_entity.id
_entity.type
_entity.pdbx_description
1 polymer ?
#
loop_
_entity_poly.entity_id
_entity_poly.type
_entity_poly.pdbx_seq_one_letter_code
_entity_poly.pdbx_strand_id
1 'polypeptide(L)'
;MSHAAKNVIPGNSDVSIYDVMERCALSEDEEYDLMKYVESKGMVFLSTPFSRAAADRLEKFGVLAYKIGSGELNNYPLIEHIAAFGKPMILSTGMNDINHIQKAVNILEKYNVPFALMHTTNLYPTPPELVRLGAMQQIMETFPEIPIGLSDHTIDNTACIAAMAL
;
A
#
# COMPACT_ATOMS: atom_id res chain seq x y z
N MET A 1 -17.12 -4.70 4.82
CA MET A 1 -16.82 -5.72 3.76
C MET A 1 -18.10 -6.19 3.09
N SER A 2 -18.05 -6.54 1.79
CA SER A 2 -19.24 -7.01 1.07
C SER A 2 -19.65 -8.43 1.50
N HIS A 3 -20.95 -8.75 1.41
CA HIS A 3 -21.44 -10.11 1.65
C HIS A 3 -20.80 -11.18 0.74
N ALA A 4 -20.31 -10.80 -0.44
CA ALA A 4 -19.58 -11.70 -1.34
C ALA A 4 -18.30 -12.27 -0.72
N ALA A 5 -17.62 -11.53 0.16
CA ALA A 5 -16.41 -11.97 0.84
C ALA A 5 -16.64 -13.18 1.78
N LYS A 6 -17.88 -13.43 2.22
CA LYS A 6 -18.24 -14.60 3.06
C LYS A 6 -18.12 -15.94 2.33
N ASN A 7 -18.15 -15.92 1.00
CA ASN A 7 -18.11 -17.12 0.18
C ASN A 7 -16.75 -17.36 -0.49
N VAL A 8 -15.77 -16.48 -0.24
CA VAL A 8 -14.42 -16.60 -0.82
C VAL A 8 -13.49 -17.19 0.23
N ILE A 9 -12.93 -18.36 -0.05
CA ILE A 9 -11.90 -19.00 0.79
C ILE A 9 -10.56 -18.79 0.09
N PRO A 10 -9.60 -18.09 0.74
CA PRO A 10 -8.25 -17.93 0.19
C PRO A 10 -7.53 -19.28 0.10
N GLY A 11 -6.63 -19.44 -0.89
CA GLY A 11 -5.91 -20.68 -1.10
C GLY A 11 -4.96 -21.12 0.03
N ASN A 12 -4.72 -20.24 1.00
CA ASN A 12 -3.90 -20.46 2.19
C ASN A 12 -4.71 -20.47 3.50
N SER A 13 -6.02 -20.67 3.44
CA SER A 13 -6.91 -20.66 4.61
C SER A 13 -8.06 -21.66 4.42
N ASP A 14 -8.55 -22.19 5.54
CA ASP A 14 -9.73 -23.09 5.60
C ASP A 14 -11.04 -22.31 5.91
N VAL A 15 -10.95 -21.01 6.12
CA VAL A 15 -12.09 -20.14 6.45
C VAL A 15 -12.23 -19.02 5.44
N SER A 16 -13.40 -18.39 5.40
CA SER A 16 -13.68 -17.30 4.46
C SER A 16 -12.76 -16.09 4.69
N ILE A 17 -12.48 -15.34 3.61
CA ILE A 17 -11.72 -14.09 3.74
C ILE A 17 -12.43 -13.08 4.67
N TYR A 18 -13.76 -13.16 4.73
CA TYR A 18 -14.54 -12.35 5.68
C TYR A 18 -14.19 -12.67 7.12
N ASP A 19 -14.20 -13.97 7.49
CA ASP A 19 -13.93 -14.42 8.87
C ASP A 19 -12.47 -14.13 9.28
N VAL A 20 -11.53 -14.28 8.33
CA VAL A 20 -10.12 -13.89 8.57
C VAL A 20 -10.01 -12.40 8.89
N MET A 21 -10.62 -11.55 8.07
CA MET A 21 -10.55 -10.10 8.23
C MET A 21 -11.31 -9.63 9.48
N GLU A 22 -12.47 -10.24 9.79
CA GLU A 22 -13.24 -9.90 10.99
C GLU A 22 -12.46 -10.24 12.27
N ARG A 23 -11.80 -11.39 12.31
CA ARG A 23 -10.96 -11.81 13.44
C ARG A 23 -9.74 -10.91 13.64
N CYS A 24 -9.20 -10.33 12.57
CA CYS A 24 -8.01 -9.47 12.60
C CYS A 24 -8.35 -7.98 12.68
N ALA A 25 -9.64 -7.61 12.63
CA ALA A 25 -10.06 -6.23 12.71
C ALA A 25 -9.81 -5.65 14.11
N LEU A 26 -9.22 -4.47 14.16
CA LEU A 26 -9.10 -3.68 15.38
C LEU A 26 -10.27 -2.69 15.47
N SER A 27 -10.73 -2.44 16.69
CA SER A 27 -11.58 -1.29 16.99
C SER A 27 -10.81 0.03 16.81
N GLU A 28 -11.49 1.16 16.78
CA GLU A 28 -10.85 2.48 16.67
C GLU A 28 -9.89 2.74 17.84
N ASP A 29 -10.29 2.39 19.06
CA ASP A 29 -9.48 2.57 20.27
C ASP A 29 -8.23 1.66 20.23
N GLU A 30 -8.37 0.39 19.84
CA GLU A 30 -7.25 -0.54 19.72
C GLU A 30 -6.24 -0.10 18.63
N GLU A 31 -6.73 0.43 17.50
CA GLU A 31 -5.86 0.95 16.45
C GLU A 31 -5.12 2.20 16.94
N TYR A 32 -5.78 3.09 17.68
CA TYR A 32 -5.16 4.26 18.29
C TYR A 32 -4.10 3.87 19.32
N ASP A 33 -4.41 2.93 20.21
CA ASP A 33 -3.48 2.43 21.22
C ASP A 33 -2.26 1.76 20.58
N LEU A 34 -2.47 1.00 19.50
CA LEU A 34 -1.37 0.42 18.70
C LEU A 34 -0.48 1.51 18.12
N MET A 35 -1.06 2.58 17.56
CA MET A 35 -0.30 3.72 17.06
C MET A 35 0.56 4.32 18.17
N LYS A 36 -0.02 4.59 19.36
CA LYS A 36 0.72 5.13 20.50
C LYS A 36 1.83 4.20 20.97
N TYR A 37 1.59 2.90 20.96
CA TYR A 37 2.63 1.92 21.28
C TYR A 37 3.79 1.97 20.28
N VAL A 38 3.52 2.02 18.97
CA VAL A 38 4.54 2.13 17.92
C VAL A 38 5.36 3.40 18.11
N GLU A 39 4.71 4.55 18.33
CA GLU A 39 5.37 5.83 18.58
C GLU A 39 6.23 5.80 19.83
N SER A 40 5.79 5.13 20.89
CA SER A 40 6.56 4.98 22.15
C SER A 40 7.87 4.21 21.97
N LYS A 41 8.00 3.45 20.85
CA LYS A 41 9.24 2.75 20.47
C LYS A 41 10.15 3.57 19.56
N GLY A 42 9.83 4.86 19.34
CA GLY A 42 10.58 5.72 18.45
C GLY A 42 10.37 5.41 16.95
N MET A 43 9.30 4.68 16.61
CA MET A 43 8.95 4.34 15.24
C MET A 43 7.82 5.23 14.73
N VAL A 44 7.73 5.37 13.40
CA VAL A 44 6.62 6.03 12.73
C VAL A 44 5.52 5.02 12.48
N PHE A 45 4.29 5.35 12.90
CA PHE A 45 3.12 4.55 12.57
C PHE A 45 2.65 4.87 11.16
N LEU A 46 2.48 3.84 10.34
CA LEU A 46 1.98 3.93 8.99
C LEU A 46 0.89 2.88 8.78
N SER A 47 -0.26 3.29 8.25
CA SER A 47 -1.39 2.40 7.99
C SER A 47 -1.93 2.59 6.57
N THR A 48 -2.61 1.56 6.07
CA THR A 48 -3.22 1.54 4.73
C THR A 48 -4.73 1.62 4.87
N PRO A 49 -5.37 2.77 4.62
CA PRO A 49 -6.82 2.87 4.61
C PRO A 49 -7.42 2.24 3.34
N PHE A 50 -8.43 1.41 3.50
CA PHE A 50 -9.19 0.79 2.39
C PHE A 50 -10.56 1.45 2.16
N SER A 51 -10.81 2.58 2.79
CA SER A 51 -12.01 3.39 2.60
C SER A 51 -11.78 4.84 3.03
N ARG A 52 -12.64 5.75 2.59
CA ARG A 52 -12.59 7.15 3.04
C ARG A 52 -12.79 7.26 4.56
N ALA A 53 -13.72 6.49 5.13
CA ALA A 53 -13.94 6.49 6.59
C ALA A 53 -12.68 6.04 7.37
N ALA A 54 -11.94 5.03 6.87
CA ALA A 54 -10.68 4.63 7.46
C ALA A 54 -9.60 5.72 7.32
N ALA A 55 -9.56 6.40 6.16
CA ALA A 55 -8.65 7.52 5.95
C ALA A 55 -8.96 8.70 6.89
N ASP A 56 -10.23 9.06 7.04
CA ASP A 56 -10.68 10.11 7.96
C ASP A 56 -10.33 9.79 9.43
N ARG A 57 -10.43 8.50 9.81
CA ARG A 57 -10.03 8.03 11.14
C ARG A 57 -8.53 8.20 11.36
N LEU A 58 -7.71 7.75 10.41
CA LEU A 58 -6.25 7.92 10.49
C LEU A 58 -5.85 9.40 10.50
N GLU A 59 -6.58 10.26 9.78
CA GLU A 59 -6.35 11.72 9.83
C GLU A 59 -6.63 12.28 11.22
N LYS A 60 -7.71 11.85 11.88
CA LYS A 60 -8.00 12.22 13.29
C LYS A 60 -6.91 11.74 14.25
N PHE A 61 -6.31 10.59 14.01
CA PHE A 61 -5.18 10.07 14.79
C PHE A 61 -3.90 10.90 14.62
N GLY A 62 -3.82 11.68 13.55
CA GLY A 62 -2.67 12.52 13.28
C GLY A 62 -1.50 11.75 12.64
N VAL A 63 -1.75 10.70 11.85
CA VAL A 63 -0.70 9.97 11.12
C VAL A 63 0.13 10.92 10.26
N LEU A 64 1.42 10.62 10.12
CA LEU A 64 2.37 11.47 9.37
C LEU A 64 2.33 11.23 7.87
N ALA A 65 1.88 10.06 7.43
CA ALA A 65 1.84 9.65 6.03
C ALA A 65 0.81 8.53 5.82
N TYR A 66 0.49 8.25 4.56
CA TYR A 66 -0.45 7.19 4.17
C TYR A 66 0.21 6.17 3.26
N LYS A 67 -0.18 4.90 3.42
CA LYS A 67 0.15 3.83 2.48
C LYS A 67 -1.07 3.50 1.63
N ILE A 68 -0.87 3.33 0.33
CA ILE A 68 -1.89 2.81 -0.60
C ILE A 68 -1.43 1.44 -1.07
N GLY A 69 -2.26 0.43 -0.83
CA GLY A 69 -2.01 -0.92 -1.31
C GLY A 69 -2.21 -1.04 -2.82
N SER A 70 -1.59 -2.05 -3.44
CA SER A 70 -1.68 -2.28 -4.89
C SER A 70 -3.12 -2.39 -5.41
N GLY A 71 -4.01 -3.04 -4.64
CA GLY A 71 -5.42 -3.19 -4.99
C GLY A 71 -6.23 -1.89 -4.98
N GLU A 72 -5.71 -0.85 -4.33
CA GLU A 72 -6.36 0.46 -4.24
C GLU A 72 -5.70 1.52 -5.14
N LEU A 73 -4.65 1.19 -5.89
CA LEU A 73 -3.97 2.16 -6.75
C LEU A 73 -4.88 2.74 -7.84
N ASN A 74 -5.84 1.97 -8.33
CA ASN A 74 -6.83 2.42 -9.30
C ASN A 74 -8.15 2.93 -8.67
N ASN A 75 -8.21 3.00 -7.34
CA ASN A 75 -9.30 3.65 -6.59
C ASN A 75 -9.04 5.17 -6.51
N TYR A 76 -9.11 5.83 -7.67
CA TYR A 76 -8.80 7.25 -7.79
C TYR A 76 -9.62 8.14 -6.83
N PRO A 77 -10.92 7.87 -6.57
CA PRO A 77 -11.68 8.65 -5.59
C PRO A 77 -11.13 8.54 -4.15
N LEU A 78 -10.53 7.40 -3.78
CA LEU A 78 -9.88 7.24 -2.47
C LEU A 78 -8.53 7.98 -2.45
N ILE A 79 -7.73 7.84 -3.51
CA ILE A 79 -6.44 8.54 -3.63
C ILE A 79 -6.65 10.06 -3.57
N GLU A 80 -7.62 10.58 -4.32
CA GLU A 80 -7.94 12.02 -4.31
C GLU A 80 -8.38 12.50 -2.92
N HIS A 81 -9.20 11.71 -2.22
CA HIS A 81 -9.63 12.02 -0.86
C HIS A 81 -8.46 12.11 0.12
N ILE A 82 -7.52 11.14 0.06
CA ILE A 82 -6.34 11.11 0.93
C ILE A 82 -5.34 12.22 0.55
N ALA A 83 -5.14 12.46 -0.74
CA ALA A 83 -4.26 13.54 -1.22
C ALA A 83 -4.71 14.92 -0.73
N ALA A 84 -6.02 15.12 -0.56
CA ALA A 84 -6.58 16.38 -0.02
C ALA A 84 -6.14 16.66 1.44
N PHE A 85 -5.65 15.67 2.18
CA PHE A 85 -5.06 15.88 3.52
C PHE A 85 -3.67 16.51 3.47
N GLY A 86 -3.01 16.54 2.30
CA GLY A 86 -1.71 17.20 2.10
C GLY A 86 -0.52 16.48 2.74
N LYS A 87 -0.67 15.22 3.12
CA LYS A 87 0.39 14.42 3.77
C LYS A 87 1.09 13.49 2.78
N PRO A 88 2.37 13.10 3.04
CA PRO A 88 3.11 12.19 2.18
C PRO A 88 2.39 10.85 1.96
N MET A 89 2.55 10.29 0.77
CA MET A 89 1.91 9.02 0.40
C MET A 89 2.91 8.03 -0.20
N ILE A 90 2.78 6.75 0.14
CA ILE A 90 3.55 5.64 -0.45
C ILE A 90 2.55 4.73 -1.17
N LEU A 91 2.73 4.53 -2.48
CA LEU A 91 1.78 3.76 -3.31
C LEU A 91 2.44 2.51 -3.86
N SER A 92 1.85 1.34 -3.59
CA SER A 92 2.24 0.08 -4.24
C SER A 92 1.58 -0.05 -5.61
N THR A 93 2.36 -0.46 -6.62
CA THR A 93 1.95 -0.48 -8.03
C THR A 93 1.59 -1.86 -8.57
N GLY A 94 1.69 -2.91 -7.77
CA GLY A 94 1.36 -4.28 -8.20
C GLY A 94 -0.06 -4.40 -8.76
N MET A 95 -0.25 -5.34 -9.68
CA MET A 95 -1.52 -5.58 -10.41
C MET A 95 -1.99 -4.41 -11.29
N ASN A 96 -1.17 -3.38 -11.49
CA ASN A 96 -1.50 -2.21 -12.29
C ASN A 96 -0.51 -2.01 -13.43
N ASP A 97 -1.00 -1.48 -14.54
CA ASP A 97 -0.16 -1.05 -15.66
C ASP A 97 0.28 0.42 -15.51
N ILE A 98 1.18 0.86 -16.38
CA ILE A 98 1.72 2.22 -16.37
C ILE A 98 0.60 3.29 -16.51
N ASN A 99 -0.47 2.99 -17.26
CA ASN A 99 -1.56 3.97 -17.43
C ASN A 99 -2.35 4.17 -16.14
N HIS A 100 -2.54 3.11 -15.33
CA HIS A 100 -3.16 3.22 -14.02
C HIS A 100 -2.27 3.99 -13.05
N ILE A 101 -0.97 3.70 -13.06
CA ILE A 101 0.01 4.42 -12.22
C ILE A 101 0.03 5.90 -12.60
N GLN A 102 0.09 6.23 -13.90
CA GLN A 102 0.11 7.61 -14.37
C GLN A 102 -1.12 8.42 -13.90
N LYS A 103 -2.32 7.80 -13.89
CA LYS A 103 -3.52 8.49 -13.39
C LYS A 103 -3.44 8.80 -11.91
N ALA A 104 -2.90 7.88 -11.11
CA ALA A 104 -2.67 8.11 -9.68
C ALA A 104 -1.62 9.21 -9.47
N VAL A 105 -0.50 9.18 -10.21
CA VAL A 105 0.54 10.21 -10.18
C VAL A 105 -0.04 11.59 -10.50
N ASN A 106 -0.84 11.72 -11.57
CA ASN A 106 -1.46 12.99 -11.95
C ASN A 106 -2.35 13.57 -10.82
N ILE A 107 -3.03 12.71 -10.06
CA ILE A 107 -3.82 13.14 -8.91
C ILE A 107 -2.90 13.71 -7.83
N LEU A 108 -1.83 12.99 -7.48
CA LEU A 108 -0.92 13.40 -6.41
C LEU A 108 -0.19 14.71 -6.77
N GLU A 109 0.24 14.86 -8.02
CA GLU A 109 0.83 16.10 -8.53
C GLU A 109 -0.15 17.27 -8.48
N LYS A 110 -1.42 17.05 -8.87
CA LYS A 110 -2.49 18.07 -8.78
C LYS A 110 -2.66 18.60 -7.34
N TYR A 111 -2.54 17.71 -6.34
CA TYR A 111 -2.65 18.07 -4.93
C TYR A 111 -1.31 18.52 -4.32
N ASN A 112 -0.22 18.45 -5.10
CA ASN A 112 1.14 18.83 -4.67
C ASN A 112 1.57 18.12 -3.36
N VAL A 113 1.24 16.83 -3.23
CA VAL A 113 1.66 16.02 -2.08
C VAL A 113 2.95 15.27 -2.40
N PRO A 114 3.90 15.13 -1.45
CA PRO A 114 5.06 14.28 -1.63
C PRO A 114 4.63 12.80 -1.70
N PHE A 115 5.22 12.04 -2.62
CA PHE A 115 4.91 10.62 -2.72
C PHE A 115 6.08 9.78 -3.25
N ALA A 116 6.00 8.46 -3.02
CA ALA A 116 6.89 7.46 -3.57
C ALA A 116 6.08 6.29 -4.14
N LEU A 117 6.60 5.63 -5.16
CA LEU A 117 6.01 4.42 -5.75
C LEU A 117 6.81 3.18 -5.34
N MET A 118 6.11 2.07 -5.13
CA MET A 118 6.71 0.79 -4.77
C MET A 118 6.37 -0.25 -5.82
N HIS A 119 7.38 -0.74 -6.54
CA HIS A 119 7.19 -1.94 -7.36
C HIS A 119 6.81 -3.11 -6.45
N THR A 120 5.81 -3.89 -6.84
CA THR A 120 5.25 -4.96 -6.00
C THR A 120 4.76 -6.10 -6.88
N THR A 121 5.12 -7.34 -6.54
CA THR A 121 4.46 -8.55 -7.06
C THR A 121 3.53 -9.11 -5.97
N ASN A 122 2.24 -9.20 -6.29
CA ASN A 122 1.21 -9.58 -5.31
C ASN A 122 1.04 -11.11 -5.19
N LEU A 123 2.14 -11.80 -4.93
CA LEU A 123 2.18 -13.23 -4.57
C LEU A 123 2.85 -13.39 -3.21
N TYR A 124 2.35 -14.31 -2.39
CA TYR A 124 2.82 -14.51 -1.02
C TYR A 124 3.03 -16.00 -0.72
N PRO A 125 4.29 -16.51 -0.74
CA PRO A 125 5.52 -15.81 -1.14
C PRO A 125 5.62 -15.61 -2.66
N THR A 126 6.40 -14.59 -3.09
CA THR A 126 6.74 -14.40 -4.49
C THR A 126 7.89 -15.31 -4.90
N PRO A 127 7.76 -16.18 -5.93
CA PRO A 127 8.89 -16.88 -6.52
C PRO A 127 9.90 -15.88 -7.11
N PRO A 128 11.22 -16.11 -7.00
CA PRO A 128 12.25 -15.17 -7.43
C PRO A 128 12.11 -14.73 -8.91
N GLU A 129 11.73 -15.64 -9.80
CA GLU A 129 11.52 -15.37 -11.23
C GLU A 129 10.34 -14.42 -11.50
N LEU A 130 9.43 -14.25 -10.56
CA LEU A 130 8.26 -13.37 -10.64
C LEU A 130 8.45 -12.01 -9.94
N VAL A 131 9.59 -11.74 -9.33
CA VAL A 131 9.90 -10.43 -8.73
C VAL A 131 9.93 -9.33 -9.79
N ARG A 132 10.38 -9.63 -11.01
CA ARG A 132 10.30 -8.75 -12.19
C ARG A 132 10.96 -7.36 -11.96
N LEU A 133 12.20 -7.33 -11.52
CA LEU A 133 12.93 -6.09 -11.30
C LEU A 133 13.03 -5.19 -12.56
N GLY A 134 12.98 -5.79 -13.76
CA GLY A 134 12.83 -5.01 -15.00
C GLY A 134 11.56 -4.17 -15.08
N ALA A 135 10.48 -4.57 -14.40
CA ALA A 135 9.29 -3.72 -14.30
C ALA A 135 9.51 -2.55 -13.29
N MET A 136 10.31 -2.76 -12.24
CA MET A 136 10.76 -1.67 -11.37
C MET A 136 11.58 -0.64 -12.16
N GLN A 137 12.54 -1.10 -12.97
CA GLN A 137 13.32 -0.24 -13.85
C GLN A 137 12.43 0.54 -14.83
N GLN A 138 11.43 -0.09 -15.42
CA GLN A 138 10.46 0.59 -16.30
C GLN A 138 9.70 1.72 -15.56
N ILE A 139 9.34 1.51 -14.29
CA ILE A 139 8.70 2.56 -13.48
C ILE A 139 9.69 3.71 -13.23
N MET A 140 10.96 3.40 -12.91
CA MET A 140 12.02 4.41 -12.72
C MET A 140 12.24 5.24 -13.98
N GLU A 141 12.28 4.60 -15.15
CA GLU A 141 12.45 5.28 -16.45
C GLU A 141 11.24 6.13 -16.82
N THR A 142 10.03 5.69 -16.43
CA THR A 142 8.77 6.42 -16.72
C THR A 142 8.60 7.62 -15.79
N PHE A 143 9.05 7.53 -14.54
CA PHE A 143 8.87 8.53 -13.50
C PHE A 143 10.22 8.91 -12.84
N PRO A 144 11.15 9.53 -13.58
CA PRO A 144 12.53 9.72 -13.12
C PRO A 144 12.69 10.64 -11.90
N GLU A 145 11.70 11.50 -11.65
CA GLU A 145 11.73 12.43 -10.52
C GLU A 145 11.05 11.88 -9.26
N ILE A 146 10.43 10.69 -9.35
CA ILE A 146 9.69 10.09 -8.25
C ILE A 146 10.56 9.02 -7.57
N PRO A 147 10.70 9.02 -6.23
CA PRO A 147 11.36 7.93 -5.52
C PRO A 147 10.65 6.59 -5.77
N ILE A 148 11.41 5.61 -6.25
CA ILE A 148 10.92 4.26 -6.52
C ILE A 148 11.59 3.27 -5.57
N GLY A 149 10.80 2.36 -5.00
CA GLY A 149 11.28 1.29 -4.12
C GLY A 149 10.70 -0.07 -4.48
N LEU A 150 11.17 -1.11 -3.79
CA LEU A 150 10.63 -2.47 -3.86
C LEU A 150 9.81 -2.78 -2.61
N SER A 151 8.58 -3.27 -2.81
CA SER A 151 7.79 -3.95 -1.78
C SER A 151 7.92 -5.45 -2.03
N ASP A 152 8.88 -6.07 -1.36
CA ASP A 152 9.26 -7.46 -1.59
C ASP A 152 8.35 -8.43 -0.81
N HIS A 153 8.01 -9.56 -1.45
CA HIS A 153 7.23 -10.65 -0.86
C HIS A 153 7.93 -12.02 -1.05
N THR A 154 9.24 -12.01 -1.34
CA THR A 154 10.05 -13.24 -1.35
C THR A 154 10.33 -13.71 0.09
N ILE A 155 10.90 -14.90 0.24
CA ILE A 155 11.22 -15.47 1.55
C ILE A 155 12.63 -15.09 2.06
N ASP A 156 13.42 -14.40 1.24
CA ASP A 156 14.78 -13.95 1.57
C ASP A 156 15.00 -12.49 1.15
N ASN A 157 16.23 -11.97 1.30
CA ASN A 157 16.56 -10.58 1.01
C ASN A 157 17.27 -10.38 -0.36
N THR A 158 17.38 -11.42 -1.18
CA THR A 158 18.10 -11.36 -2.47
C THR A 158 17.47 -10.34 -3.42
N ALA A 159 16.14 -10.32 -3.50
CA ALA A 159 15.42 -9.37 -4.35
C ALA A 159 15.64 -7.91 -3.90
N CYS A 160 15.65 -7.65 -2.60
CA CYS A 160 15.93 -6.32 -2.04
C CYS A 160 17.36 -5.86 -2.37
N ILE A 161 18.36 -6.75 -2.23
CA ILE A 161 19.76 -6.46 -2.59
C ILE A 161 19.89 -6.17 -4.08
N ALA A 162 19.24 -6.98 -4.93
CA ALA A 162 19.26 -6.79 -6.38
C ALA A 162 18.58 -5.48 -6.80
N ALA A 163 17.47 -5.11 -6.15
CA ALA A 163 16.78 -3.84 -6.40
C ALA A 163 17.62 -2.61 -6.04
N MET A 164 18.50 -2.71 -5.04
CA MET A 164 19.42 -1.63 -4.66
C MET A 164 20.57 -1.41 -5.69
N ALA A 165 20.75 -2.36 -6.61
CA ALA A 165 21.77 -2.27 -7.65
C ALA A 165 21.25 -1.67 -8.97
N LEU A 166 19.94 -1.36 -9.05
CA LEU A 166 19.31 -0.69 -10.18
C LEU A 166 19.46 0.82 -10.08
#